data_6b6ccd624269c6c4b13fd6d5e0e0a045
#
_entry.id   6b6ccd624269c6c4b13fd6d5e0e0a045
#
_cell.length_a   1.000
_cell.length_b   1.000
_cell.length_c   1.000
_cell.angle_alpha   90.00
_cell.angle_beta   90.00
_cell.angle_gamma   90.00
#
_symmetry.space_group_name_H-M   'P 1'
#
loop_
_entity.id
_entity.type
_entity.pdbx_description
1 polymer ?
#
loop_
_entity_poly.entity_id
_entity_poly.type
_entity_poly.pdbx_seq_one_letter_code
_entity_poly.pdbx_strand_id
1 'polypeptide(L)'
;MVQLYYGDGKGKTTAAVGAAVRAAGAGESVLFVSFYKDGSSCEVAALERLGVQCLFPREQFQMFCPVTAEKLAALAADYARLLTEIDAVAADCFLVVLDEGADAFAGDLLSRQGLIDFLQRRGKNCEIILTGHSLPADLARLCVYVTRMTKERHPFDTGAPARRGIEY
;
A
#
# COMPACT_ATOMS: atom_id res chain seq x y z
N MET A 1 8.24 -6.81 -11.67
CA MET A 1 9.07 -5.59 -11.38
C MET A 1 8.54 -4.87 -10.15
N VAL A 2 9.35 -4.03 -9.51
CA VAL A 2 8.92 -3.24 -8.32
C VAL A 2 8.84 -1.77 -8.70
N GLN A 3 7.76 -1.09 -8.30
CA GLN A 3 7.48 0.32 -8.54
C GLN A 3 7.15 1.01 -7.22
N LEU A 4 7.54 2.28 -7.07
CA LEU A 4 7.22 3.08 -5.89
C LEU A 4 6.65 4.44 -6.31
N TYR A 5 5.44 4.75 -5.82
CA TYR A 5 4.82 6.07 -5.93
C TYR A 5 4.90 6.74 -4.56
N TYR A 6 5.66 7.84 -4.45
CA TYR A 6 5.91 8.48 -3.17
C TYR A 6 5.76 10.00 -3.24
N GLY A 7 5.76 10.65 -2.09
CA GLY A 7 5.76 12.09 -1.96
C GLY A 7 4.55 12.62 -1.20
N ASP A 8 4.49 13.94 -1.06
CA ASP A 8 3.47 14.69 -0.32
C ASP A 8 2.25 15.08 -1.17
N GLY A 9 2.32 14.86 -2.49
CA GLY A 9 1.24 15.14 -3.41
C GLY A 9 0.14 14.08 -3.38
N LYS A 10 -1.09 14.53 -3.73
CA LYS A 10 -2.26 13.66 -3.92
C LYS A 10 -2.09 12.76 -5.14
N GLY A 11 -2.67 11.56 -5.08
CA GLY A 11 -2.83 10.69 -6.24
C GLY A 11 -2.03 9.39 -6.20
N LYS A 12 -1.21 9.14 -5.18
CA LYS A 12 -0.43 7.90 -5.03
C LYS A 12 -1.33 6.66 -5.06
N THR A 13 -2.26 6.56 -4.11
CA THR A 13 -3.26 5.48 -4.05
C THR A 13 -4.12 5.45 -5.31
N THR A 14 -4.57 6.63 -5.82
CA THR A 14 -5.37 6.71 -7.04
C THR A 14 -4.64 6.13 -8.26
N ALA A 15 -3.35 6.42 -8.41
CA ALA A 15 -2.54 5.85 -9.49
C ALA A 15 -2.37 4.33 -9.35
N ALA A 16 -2.12 3.85 -8.13
CA ALA A 16 -1.99 2.42 -7.84
C ALA A 16 -3.32 1.68 -8.08
N VAL A 17 -4.45 2.25 -7.64
CA VAL A 17 -5.80 1.73 -7.93
C VAL A 17 -6.07 1.74 -9.44
N GLY A 18 -5.67 2.79 -10.16
CA GLY A 18 -5.79 2.84 -11.62
C GLY A 18 -5.01 1.73 -12.33
N ALA A 19 -3.82 1.39 -11.84
CA ALA A 19 -3.04 0.25 -12.33
C ALA A 19 -3.74 -1.09 -12.03
N ALA A 20 -4.30 -1.25 -10.82
CA ALA A 20 -5.07 -2.43 -10.43
C ALA A 20 -6.31 -2.63 -11.33
N VAL A 21 -7.07 -1.56 -11.57
CA VAL A 21 -8.24 -1.57 -12.48
C VAL A 21 -7.83 -1.96 -13.91
N ARG A 22 -6.70 -1.43 -14.39
CA ARG A 22 -6.18 -1.76 -15.74
C ARG A 22 -5.79 -3.21 -15.85
N ALA A 23 -5.09 -3.76 -14.86
CA ALA A 23 -4.69 -5.17 -14.83
C ALA A 23 -5.91 -6.10 -14.75
N ALA A 24 -6.85 -5.83 -13.85
CA ALA A 24 -8.10 -6.58 -13.74
C ALA A 24 -8.93 -6.51 -15.03
N GLY A 25 -8.98 -5.33 -15.69
CA GLY A 25 -9.64 -5.16 -16.98
C GLY A 25 -8.98 -5.93 -18.13
N ALA A 26 -7.71 -6.28 -18.00
CA ALA A 26 -7.00 -7.17 -18.91
C ALA A 26 -7.21 -8.67 -18.59
N GLY A 27 -7.95 -9.00 -17.53
CA GLY A 27 -8.20 -10.37 -17.07
C GLY A 27 -7.09 -10.93 -16.17
N GLU A 28 -6.19 -10.07 -15.69
CA GLU A 28 -5.07 -10.48 -14.86
C GLU A 28 -5.47 -10.55 -13.37
N SER A 29 -4.78 -11.43 -12.63
CA SER A 29 -4.98 -11.57 -11.19
C SER A 29 -4.32 -10.43 -10.41
N VAL A 30 -5.09 -9.78 -9.53
CA VAL A 30 -4.63 -8.60 -8.78
C VAL A 30 -4.91 -8.77 -7.28
N LEU A 31 -3.90 -8.45 -6.47
CA LEU A 31 -4.01 -8.28 -5.02
C LEU A 31 -3.82 -6.81 -4.66
N PHE A 32 -4.77 -6.24 -3.92
CA PHE A 32 -4.68 -4.91 -3.33
C PHE A 32 -4.60 -5.02 -1.80
N VAL A 33 -3.59 -4.40 -1.23
CA VAL A 33 -3.38 -4.37 0.23
C VAL A 33 -3.24 -2.93 0.66
N SER A 34 -3.94 -2.51 1.71
CA SER A 34 -3.73 -1.20 2.33
C SER A 34 -3.37 -1.36 3.80
N PHE A 35 -2.24 -0.76 4.24
CA PHE A 35 -1.67 -1.01 5.56
C PHE A 35 -2.29 -0.17 6.69
N TYR A 36 -2.80 1.02 6.40
CA TYR A 36 -3.34 1.94 7.44
C TYR A 36 -4.86 2.10 7.38
N LYS A 37 -5.55 1.32 6.51
CA LYS A 37 -7.00 1.41 6.32
C LYS A 37 -7.66 0.07 6.64
N ASP A 38 -8.93 0.14 7.02
CA ASP A 38 -9.74 -1.01 7.41
C ASP A 38 -10.60 -1.60 6.27
N GLY A 39 -10.38 -1.14 5.04
CA GLY A 39 -11.17 -1.57 3.89
C GLY A 39 -12.45 -0.76 3.66
N SER A 40 -12.72 0.28 4.46
CA SER A 40 -13.92 1.12 4.32
C SER A 40 -13.82 2.17 3.19
N SER A 41 -12.66 2.33 2.56
CA SER A 41 -12.45 3.26 1.46
C SER A 41 -13.25 2.88 0.21
N CYS A 42 -13.76 3.88 -0.51
CA CYS A 42 -14.69 3.66 -1.63
C CYS A 42 -14.10 2.84 -2.78
N GLU A 43 -12.80 2.90 -2.99
CA GLU A 43 -12.09 2.12 -4.02
C GLU A 43 -12.19 0.61 -3.80
N VAL A 44 -12.26 0.14 -2.55
CA VAL A 44 -12.28 -1.29 -2.21
C VAL A 44 -13.48 -1.98 -2.84
N ALA A 45 -14.69 -1.45 -2.64
CA ALA A 45 -15.90 -2.03 -3.21
C ALA A 45 -15.90 -2.05 -4.76
N ALA A 46 -15.18 -1.11 -5.40
CA ALA A 46 -15.03 -1.10 -6.84
C ALA A 46 -14.02 -2.15 -7.31
N LEU A 47 -12.90 -2.30 -6.60
CA LEU A 47 -11.88 -3.31 -6.87
C LEU A 47 -12.42 -4.73 -6.71
N GLU A 48 -13.17 -5.00 -5.64
CA GLU A 48 -13.80 -6.31 -5.41
C GLU A 48 -14.80 -6.70 -6.51
N ARG A 49 -15.60 -5.73 -7.03
CA ARG A 49 -16.48 -5.99 -8.18
C ARG A 49 -15.72 -6.35 -9.46
N LEU A 50 -14.48 -5.94 -9.59
CA LEU A 50 -13.59 -6.30 -10.69
C LEU A 50 -12.83 -7.62 -10.44
N GLY A 51 -13.11 -8.31 -9.32
CA GLY A 51 -12.45 -9.55 -8.96
C GLY A 51 -11.06 -9.38 -8.34
N VAL A 52 -10.70 -8.16 -7.94
CA VAL A 52 -9.45 -7.89 -7.21
C VAL A 52 -9.60 -8.40 -5.79
N GLN A 53 -8.65 -9.21 -5.34
CA GLN A 53 -8.59 -9.61 -3.94
C GLN A 53 -8.06 -8.45 -3.09
N CYS A 54 -8.74 -8.15 -1.96
CA CYS A 54 -8.35 -7.08 -1.07
C CYS A 54 -7.97 -7.64 0.31
N LEU A 55 -6.85 -7.20 0.87
CA LEU A 55 -6.38 -7.59 2.21
C LEU A 55 -6.10 -6.35 3.06
N PHE A 56 -6.41 -6.44 4.35
CA PHE A 56 -6.25 -5.36 5.31
C PHE A 56 -5.69 -5.89 6.64
N PRO A 57 -5.02 -5.03 7.43
CA PRO A 57 -4.67 -5.37 8.80
C PRO A 57 -5.95 -5.57 9.64
N ARG A 58 -5.89 -6.45 10.63
CA ARG A 58 -6.95 -6.65 11.62
C ARG A 58 -6.86 -5.61 12.72
N GLU A 59 -5.63 -5.21 13.04
CA GLU A 59 -5.34 -4.16 14.01
C GLU A 59 -5.39 -2.79 13.36
N GLN A 60 -6.23 -1.89 13.91
CA GLN A 60 -6.38 -0.55 13.37
C GLN A 60 -5.33 0.42 13.94
N PHE A 61 -4.65 1.13 13.06
CA PHE A 61 -3.82 2.27 13.43
C PHE A 61 -4.70 3.51 13.55
N GLN A 62 -4.74 4.09 14.75
CA GLN A 62 -5.47 5.34 14.98
C GLN A 62 -4.52 6.52 14.83
N MET A 63 -4.63 7.26 13.73
CA MET A 63 -3.90 8.52 13.58
C MET A 63 -4.29 9.48 14.70
N PHE A 64 -3.30 10.24 15.18
CA PHE A 64 -3.46 11.27 16.23
C PHE A 64 -3.77 10.75 17.64
N CYS A 65 -3.78 9.45 17.90
CA CYS A 65 -3.86 8.88 19.23
C CYS A 65 -2.47 8.48 19.74
N PRO A 66 -2.16 8.68 21.03
CA PRO A 66 -0.95 8.12 21.62
C PRO A 66 -0.94 6.60 21.45
N VAL A 67 0.13 6.06 20.88
CA VAL A 67 0.25 4.62 20.66
C VAL A 67 1.06 4.02 21.79
N THR A 68 0.48 3.09 22.56
CA THR A 68 1.19 2.39 23.63
C THR A 68 2.15 1.33 23.05
N ALA A 69 3.12 0.89 23.85
CA ALA A 69 4.05 -0.15 23.46
C ALA A 69 3.33 -1.47 23.12
N GLU A 70 2.26 -1.80 23.87
CA GLU A 70 1.43 -2.99 23.61
C GLU A 70 0.71 -2.88 22.27
N LYS A 71 0.19 -1.69 21.93
CA LYS A 71 -0.48 -1.47 20.64
C LYS A 71 0.49 -1.53 19.49
N LEU A 72 1.72 -0.99 19.64
CA LEU A 72 2.77 -1.12 18.62
C LEU A 72 3.15 -2.60 18.39
N ALA A 73 3.30 -3.36 19.47
CA ALA A 73 3.60 -4.80 19.36
C ALA A 73 2.47 -5.57 18.66
N ALA A 74 1.20 -5.26 18.98
CA ALA A 74 0.04 -5.87 18.32
C ALA A 74 -0.01 -5.53 16.82
N LEU A 75 0.23 -4.26 16.45
CA LEU A 75 0.31 -3.82 15.06
C LEU A 75 1.44 -4.53 14.31
N ALA A 76 2.64 -4.59 14.89
CA ALA A 76 3.78 -5.27 14.27
C ALA A 76 3.52 -6.77 14.06
N ALA A 77 2.91 -7.43 15.03
CA ALA A 77 2.51 -8.85 14.91
C ALA A 77 1.47 -9.06 13.81
N ASP A 78 0.48 -8.19 13.73
CA ASP A 78 -0.55 -8.26 12.69
C ASP A 78 0.01 -7.97 11.29
N TYR A 79 0.93 -7.01 11.17
CA TYR A 79 1.59 -6.72 9.89
C TYR A 79 2.52 -7.85 9.44
N ALA A 80 3.16 -8.55 10.37
CA ALA A 80 3.95 -9.76 10.07
C ALA A 80 3.05 -10.89 9.54
N ARG A 81 1.88 -11.10 10.19
CA ARG A 81 0.85 -12.04 9.73
C ARG A 81 0.38 -11.66 8.32
N LEU A 82 0.02 -10.38 8.13
CA LEU A 82 -0.47 -9.87 6.85
C LEU A 82 0.57 -10.08 5.74
N LEU A 83 1.85 -9.81 6.00
CA LEU A 83 2.91 -10.03 5.02
C LEU A 83 3.02 -11.52 4.61
N THR A 84 2.78 -12.44 5.54
CA THR A 84 2.73 -13.87 5.25
C THR A 84 1.54 -14.23 4.36
N GLU A 85 0.36 -13.66 4.63
CA GLU A 85 -0.83 -13.84 3.79
C GLU A 85 -0.63 -13.25 2.39
N ILE A 86 -0.05 -12.04 2.30
CA ILE A 86 0.32 -11.39 1.03
C ILE A 86 1.24 -12.30 0.22
N ASP A 87 2.28 -12.85 0.85
CA ASP A 87 3.25 -13.69 0.14
C ASP A 87 2.61 -14.97 -0.41
N ALA A 88 1.70 -15.57 0.33
CA ALA A 88 0.99 -16.76 -0.13
C ALA A 88 0.12 -16.47 -1.36
N VAL A 89 -0.65 -15.37 -1.33
CA VAL A 89 -1.54 -14.97 -2.44
C VAL A 89 -0.75 -14.44 -3.65
N ALA A 90 0.32 -13.68 -3.40
CA ALA A 90 1.14 -13.06 -4.45
C ALA A 90 1.82 -14.06 -5.38
N ALA A 91 1.87 -15.35 -5.01
CA ALA A 91 2.43 -16.41 -5.84
C ALA A 91 1.70 -16.54 -7.19
N ASP A 92 0.39 -16.30 -7.19
CA ASP A 92 -0.50 -16.48 -8.32
C ASP A 92 -1.00 -15.13 -8.90
N CYS A 93 -0.44 -14.00 -8.40
CA CYS A 93 -0.83 -12.67 -8.85
C CYS A 93 0.07 -12.14 -9.96
N PHE A 94 -0.55 -11.49 -10.95
CA PHE A 94 0.14 -10.66 -11.92
C PHE A 94 0.58 -9.33 -11.30
N LEU A 95 -0.30 -8.70 -10.51
CA LEU A 95 -0.05 -7.41 -9.85
C LEU A 95 -0.38 -7.48 -8.36
N VAL A 96 0.54 -6.96 -7.54
CA VAL A 96 0.32 -6.70 -6.11
C VAL A 96 0.48 -5.22 -5.83
N VAL A 97 -0.54 -4.59 -5.25
CA VAL A 97 -0.48 -3.22 -4.74
C VAL A 97 -0.32 -3.26 -3.23
N LEU A 98 0.69 -2.56 -2.73
CA LEU A 98 0.99 -2.37 -1.31
C LEU A 98 0.78 -0.89 -0.96
N ASP A 99 -0.49 -0.48 -0.81
CA ASP A 99 -0.87 0.90 -0.51
C ASP A 99 -0.42 1.29 0.91
N GLU A 100 0.29 2.42 1.01
CA GLU A 100 0.98 2.88 2.22
C GLU A 100 2.07 1.92 2.74
N GLY A 101 2.48 0.93 1.94
CA GLY A 101 3.49 -0.05 2.31
C GLY A 101 4.87 0.54 2.57
N ALA A 102 5.25 1.62 1.86
CA ALA A 102 6.50 2.32 2.11
C ALA A 102 6.48 3.09 3.44
N ASP A 103 5.31 3.58 3.88
CA ASP A 103 5.16 4.24 5.18
C ASP A 103 5.19 3.21 6.32
N ALA A 104 4.54 2.06 6.15
CA ALA A 104 4.60 0.96 7.10
C ALA A 104 6.02 0.41 7.28
N PHE A 105 6.81 0.39 6.21
CA PHE A 105 8.23 0.06 6.23
C PHE A 105 9.06 1.14 6.94
N ALA A 106 8.84 2.41 6.63
CA ALA A 106 9.56 3.53 7.23
C ALA A 106 9.26 3.69 8.73
N GLY A 107 8.03 3.34 9.15
CA GLY A 107 7.58 3.35 10.54
C GLY A 107 7.94 2.08 11.34
N ASP A 108 8.75 1.17 10.80
CA ASP A 108 9.18 -0.08 11.41
C ASP A 108 8.00 -1.00 11.85
N LEU A 109 6.82 -0.82 11.27
CA LEU A 109 5.66 -1.71 11.47
C LEU A 109 5.78 -2.98 10.62
N LEU A 110 6.34 -2.87 9.43
CA LEU A 110 6.73 -4.01 8.60
C LEU A 110 8.17 -4.42 8.89
N SER A 111 8.42 -5.71 9.03
CA SER A 111 9.78 -6.24 9.09
C SER A 111 10.58 -5.78 7.86
N ARG A 112 11.65 -5.00 8.08
CA ARG A 112 12.50 -4.50 6.99
C ARG A 112 13.02 -5.63 6.12
N GLN A 113 13.63 -6.65 6.74
CA GLN A 113 14.16 -7.79 6.01
C GLN A 113 13.04 -8.59 5.34
N GLY A 114 11.91 -8.80 6.02
CA GLY A 114 10.76 -9.55 5.48
C GLY A 114 10.20 -8.91 4.21
N LEU A 115 10.02 -7.58 4.19
CA LEU A 115 9.55 -6.89 2.99
C LEU A 115 10.59 -6.91 1.86
N ILE A 116 11.87 -6.68 2.18
CA ILE A 116 12.96 -6.74 1.19
C ILE A 116 13.01 -8.12 0.53
N ASP A 117 12.98 -9.19 1.32
CA ASP A 117 13.00 -10.57 0.82
C ASP A 117 11.77 -10.87 -0.06
N PHE A 118 10.59 -10.40 0.36
CA PHE A 118 9.36 -10.50 -0.42
C PHE A 118 9.51 -9.81 -1.79
N LEU A 119 9.94 -8.55 -1.81
CA LEU A 119 10.12 -7.77 -3.03
C LEU A 119 11.14 -8.39 -3.98
N GLN A 120 12.27 -8.88 -3.46
CA GLN A 120 13.31 -9.52 -4.25
C GLN A 120 12.87 -10.85 -4.84
N ARG A 121 12.06 -11.62 -4.11
CA ARG A 121 11.55 -12.91 -4.54
C ARG A 121 10.42 -12.75 -5.54
N ARG A 122 9.36 -11.99 -5.19
CA ARG A 122 8.15 -11.85 -5.98
C ARG A 122 8.29 -10.88 -7.15
N GLY A 123 9.08 -9.82 -7.01
CA GLY A 123 9.31 -8.83 -8.06
C GLY A 123 9.96 -9.38 -9.33
N LYS A 124 10.42 -10.64 -9.33
CA LYS A 124 10.92 -11.33 -10.53
C LYS A 124 9.79 -11.79 -11.45
N ASN A 125 8.65 -12.21 -10.87
CA ASN A 125 7.55 -12.85 -11.58
C ASN A 125 6.21 -12.11 -11.46
N CYS A 126 6.16 -11.05 -10.65
CA CYS A 126 4.98 -10.26 -10.36
C CYS A 126 5.30 -8.77 -10.49
N GLU A 127 4.34 -7.97 -10.92
CA GLU A 127 4.41 -6.51 -10.79
C GLU A 127 4.03 -6.14 -9.35
N ILE A 128 4.83 -5.30 -8.71
CA ILE A 128 4.56 -4.84 -7.34
C ILE A 128 4.59 -3.32 -7.32
N ILE A 129 3.53 -2.69 -6.82
CA ILE A 129 3.44 -1.25 -6.65
C ILE A 129 3.36 -0.94 -5.15
N LEU A 130 4.31 -0.16 -4.64
CA LEU A 130 4.23 0.42 -3.30
C LEU A 130 3.79 1.88 -3.39
N THR A 131 3.06 2.35 -2.39
CA THR A 131 2.83 3.78 -2.19
C THR A 131 3.31 4.23 -0.82
N GLY A 132 3.61 5.52 -0.66
CA GLY A 132 4.00 6.13 0.62
C GLY A 132 4.41 7.59 0.51
N HIS A 133 4.68 8.22 1.64
CA HIS A 133 5.10 9.62 1.70
C HIS A 133 6.61 9.78 1.50
N SER A 134 7.38 8.81 1.95
CA SER A 134 8.85 8.84 1.93
C SER A 134 9.44 7.89 0.89
N LEU A 135 10.73 8.08 0.60
CA LEU A 135 11.53 7.22 -0.26
C LEU A 135 12.64 6.54 0.57
N PRO A 136 12.35 5.42 1.27
CA PRO A 136 13.38 4.67 1.97
C PRO A 136 14.45 4.17 0.99
N ALA A 137 15.73 4.43 1.29
CA ALA A 137 16.84 4.12 0.39
C ALA A 137 16.91 2.62 0.02
N ASP A 138 16.55 1.74 0.96
CA ASP A 138 16.55 0.30 0.73
C ASP A 138 15.46 -0.12 -0.27
N LEU A 139 14.28 0.48 -0.20
CA LEU A 139 13.22 0.25 -1.17
C LEU A 139 13.56 0.86 -2.54
N ALA A 140 14.11 2.07 -2.57
CA ALA A 140 14.50 2.74 -3.80
C ALA A 140 15.44 1.90 -4.67
N ARG A 141 16.37 1.18 -4.06
CA ARG A 141 17.35 0.30 -4.75
C ARG A 141 16.70 -0.92 -5.41
N LEU A 142 15.52 -1.32 -4.95
CA LEU A 142 14.79 -2.47 -5.47
C LEU A 142 13.80 -2.07 -6.57
N CYS A 143 13.46 -0.78 -6.66
CA CYS A 143 12.46 -0.27 -7.58
C CYS A 143 13.04 0.02 -8.97
N VAL A 144 12.34 -0.44 -10.01
CA VAL A 144 12.63 -0.11 -11.42
C VAL A 144 11.99 1.23 -11.78
N TYR A 145 10.78 1.50 -11.25
CA TYR A 145 10.11 2.79 -11.39
C TYR A 145 9.99 3.46 -10.03
N VAL A 146 10.42 4.71 -9.97
CA VAL A 146 10.29 5.57 -8.77
C VAL A 146 9.66 6.88 -9.23
N THR A 147 8.40 7.11 -8.84
CA THR A 147 7.64 8.29 -9.23
C THR A 147 7.36 9.14 -8.01
N ARG A 148 7.78 10.40 -8.04
CA ARG A 148 7.46 11.37 -7.00
C ARG A 148 6.21 12.16 -7.38
N MET A 149 5.23 12.20 -6.46
CA MET A 149 4.07 13.08 -6.54
C MET A 149 4.27 14.26 -5.59
N THR A 150 4.41 15.44 -6.15
CA THR A 150 4.72 16.67 -5.42
C THR A 150 3.45 17.49 -5.21
N LYS A 151 3.28 18.02 -4.00
CA LYS A 151 2.20 18.92 -3.65
C LYS A 151 2.54 20.34 -4.09
N GLU A 152 1.83 20.86 -5.08
CA GLU A 152 1.86 22.28 -5.45
C GLU A 152 0.84 23.08 -4.63
N ARG A 153 -0.36 22.52 -4.45
CA ARG A 153 -1.44 23.04 -3.61
C ARG A 153 -2.25 21.87 -3.06
N HIS A 154 -2.73 21.97 -1.83
CA HIS A 154 -3.60 20.95 -1.26
C HIS A 154 -4.71 21.59 -0.42
N PRO A 155 -5.99 21.17 -0.58
CA PRO A 155 -7.11 21.71 0.22
C PRO A 155 -6.92 21.54 1.73
N PHE A 156 -6.18 20.53 2.16
CA PHE A 156 -5.83 20.30 3.57
C PHE A 156 -5.10 21.51 4.18
N ASP A 157 -4.27 22.23 3.42
CA ASP A 157 -3.52 23.40 3.88
C ASP A 157 -4.44 24.58 4.23
N THR A 158 -5.67 24.55 3.72
CA THR A 158 -6.73 25.54 4.02
C THR A 158 -7.81 24.97 4.92
N GLY A 159 -7.58 23.79 5.54
CA GLY A 159 -8.51 23.17 6.50
C GLY A 159 -9.71 22.47 5.85
N ALA A 160 -9.70 22.24 4.53
CA ALA A 160 -10.79 21.52 3.88
C ALA A 160 -10.78 20.04 4.31
N PRO A 161 -11.96 19.47 4.70
CA PRO A 161 -12.05 18.07 5.09
C PRO A 161 -11.92 17.14 3.89
N ALA A 162 -11.52 15.88 4.15
CA ALA A 162 -11.55 14.83 3.16
C ALA A 162 -12.99 14.54 2.68
N ARG A 163 -13.17 14.33 1.39
CA ARG A 163 -14.48 14.12 0.74
C ARG A 163 -14.63 12.68 0.27
N ARG A 164 -15.79 12.12 0.53
CA ARG A 164 -16.13 10.76 0.09
C ARG A 164 -16.10 10.67 -1.44
N GLY A 165 -15.49 9.61 -1.96
CA GLY A 165 -15.34 9.36 -3.39
C GLY A 165 -14.28 10.20 -4.08
N ILE A 166 -13.56 11.08 -3.32
CA ILE A 166 -12.45 11.90 -3.83
C ILE A 166 -11.16 11.61 -3.05
N GLU A 167 -11.20 11.69 -1.72
CA GLU A 167 -10.05 11.38 -0.87
C GLU A 167 -10.17 9.98 -0.21
N TYR A 168 -11.38 9.44 -0.04
CA TYR A 168 -11.63 8.10 0.53
C TYR A 168 -12.88 7.45 -0.04
#